data_00205817dd85f744d7f2932640d93ce5
#
_entry.id   00205817dd85f744d7f2932640d93ce5
#
_cell.length_a   1.000
_cell.length_b   1.000
_cell.length_c   1.000
_cell.angle_alpha   90.00
_cell.angle_beta   90.00
_cell.angle_gamma   90.00
#
_symmetry.space_group_name_H-M   'P 1'
#
loop_
_entity.id
_entity.type
_entity.pdbx_description
1 polymer ?
#
loop_
_entity_poly.entity_id
_entity_poly.type
_entity_poly.pdbx_seq_one_letter_code
_entity_poly.pdbx_strand_id
1 'polypeptide(L)'
;MLACGRGPVSDILHPERAGIKTDSQGWILVDEYLQTTSPNVWAFGDATGRYLFKHKGNYDSQVVFNNAVLGRKIPYDYHAVPHAVFTDPEIASVGLKESEAVQRLGSDKVLIGFERYEDTAKGEAMAVKRYFVKVIVESDSFRILGAHIIGPQASILIQEIINLMYTPDQSARPLMNAMHIHPALSEVVQRAFGSLITLEQYHHQLRHLMGHQDS
;
A
#
# COMPACT_ATOMS: atom_id res chain seq x y z
N MET A 1 -22.83 15.53 -7.03
CA MET A 1 -21.58 15.31 -6.26
C MET A 1 -20.42 15.84 -7.08
N LEU A 2 -19.50 16.61 -6.48
CA LEU A 2 -18.25 17.05 -7.11
C LEU A 2 -17.11 16.22 -6.54
N ALA A 3 -16.34 15.56 -7.39
CA ALA A 3 -15.22 14.67 -7.04
C ALA A 3 -14.05 14.88 -8.02
N CYS A 4 -13.68 16.15 -8.25
CA CYS A 4 -12.70 16.58 -9.26
C CYS A 4 -11.23 16.53 -8.76
N GLY A 5 -10.97 15.93 -7.59
CA GLY A 5 -9.62 15.83 -7.05
C GLY A 5 -9.20 17.06 -6.23
N ARG A 6 -7.88 17.15 -5.98
CA ARG A 6 -7.24 18.22 -5.21
C ARG A 6 -6.08 18.80 -6.02
N GLY A 7 -5.90 20.11 -5.91
CA GLY A 7 -4.76 20.82 -6.48
C GLY A 7 -4.00 21.60 -5.43
N PRO A 8 -2.78 22.08 -5.73
CA PRO A 8 -2.03 22.94 -4.85
C PRO A 8 -2.71 24.30 -4.71
N VAL A 9 -2.52 24.92 -3.57
CA VAL A 9 -2.92 26.32 -3.27
C VAL A 9 -1.75 27.07 -2.62
N SER A 10 -0.53 26.65 -2.91
CA SER A 10 0.69 27.23 -2.33
C SER A 10 0.95 28.66 -2.79
N ASP A 11 0.37 29.08 -3.91
CA ASP A 11 0.42 30.44 -4.45
C ASP A 11 -0.06 31.50 -3.45
N ILE A 12 -1.05 31.19 -2.61
CA ILE A 12 -1.54 32.11 -1.57
C ILE A 12 -0.47 32.45 -0.51
N LEU A 13 0.56 31.60 -0.38
CA LEU A 13 1.67 31.78 0.57
C LEU A 13 2.82 32.61 -0.02
N HIS A 14 2.81 32.87 -1.32
CA HIS A 14 3.91 33.52 -2.05
C HIS A 14 5.27 32.87 -1.74
N PRO A 15 5.43 31.52 -1.94
CA PRO A 15 6.63 30.79 -1.51
C PRO A 15 7.92 31.32 -2.16
N GLU A 16 7.84 31.90 -3.34
CA GLU A 16 8.95 32.52 -4.07
C GLU A 16 9.62 33.66 -3.28
N ARG A 17 8.85 34.40 -2.44
CA ARG A 17 9.38 35.48 -1.61
C ARG A 17 10.32 34.99 -0.51
N ALA A 18 10.16 33.72 -0.11
CA ALA A 18 11.02 33.03 0.87
C ALA A 18 12.08 32.14 0.20
N GLY A 19 12.23 32.20 -1.13
CA GLY A 19 13.18 31.34 -1.87
C GLY A 19 12.73 29.88 -1.96
N ILE A 20 11.46 29.60 -1.68
CA ILE A 20 10.90 28.25 -1.76
C ILE A 20 10.43 27.99 -3.19
N LYS A 21 10.93 26.91 -3.80
CA LYS A 21 10.54 26.49 -5.15
C LYS A 21 9.34 25.54 -5.12
N THR A 22 8.54 25.63 -6.17
CA THR A 22 7.47 24.69 -6.46
C THR A 22 7.74 23.97 -7.79
N ASP A 23 7.07 22.85 -8.01
CA ASP A 23 7.07 22.22 -9.34
C ASP A 23 6.15 22.97 -10.32
N SER A 24 6.04 22.45 -11.55
CA SER A 24 5.23 23.07 -12.61
C SER A 24 3.72 23.06 -12.31
N GLN A 25 3.28 22.26 -11.33
CA GLN A 25 1.88 22.21 -10.90
C GLN A 25 1.60 23.10 -9.69
N GLY A 26 2.66 23.58 -9.00
CA GLY A 26 2.56 24.43 -7.81
C GLY A 26 2.77 23.67 -6.49
N TRP A 27 3.17 22.38 -6.49
CA TRP A 27 3.52 21.65 -5.27
C TRP A 27 4.90 22.08 -4.76
N ILE A 28 5.04 22.22 -3.43
CA ILE A 28 6.31 22.62 -2.81
C ILE A 28 7.35 21.51 -2.95
N LEU A 29 8.51 21.86 -3.50
CA LEU A 29 9.65 20.95 -3.64
C LEU A 29 10.36 20.76 -2.31
N VAL A 30 10.62 19.50 -1.96
CA VAL A 30 11.35 19.08 -0.76
C VAL A 30 12.37 18.00 -1.09
N ASP A 31 13.44 17.95 -0.30
CA ASP A 31 14.42 16.87 -0.31
C ASP A 31 13.92 15.63 0.46
N GLU A 32 14.80 14.63 0.63
CA GLU A 32 14.49 13.40 1.38
C GLU A 32 14.27 13.61 2.89
N TYR A 33 14.63 14.77 3.41
CA TYR A 33 14.42 15.17 4.81
C TYR A 33 13.19 16.06 5.00
N LEU A 34 12.39 16.26 3.93
CA LEU A 34 11.24 17.16 3.84
C LEU A 34 11.62 18.64 4.02
N GLN A 35 12.90 19.00 3.83
CA GLN A 35 13.33 20.39 3.81
C GLN A 35 13.08 21.00 2.43
N THR A 36 12.59 22.23 2.40
CA THR A 36 12.37 22.98 1.15
C THR A 36 13.69 23.51 0.57
N THR A 37 13.63 24.18 -0.55
CA THR A 37 14.80 24.86 -1.14
C THR A 37 15.28 26.08 -0.33
N SER A 38 14.52 26.53 0.67
CA SER A 38 14.91 27.56 1.62
C SER A 38 15.45 26.94 2.90
N PRO A 39 16.64 27.33 3.39
CA PRO A 39 17.21 26.79 4.60
C PRO A 39 16.29 26.95 5.82
N ASN A 40 16.22 25.92 6.68
CA ASN A 40 15.41 25.89 7.90
C ASN A 40 13.90 26.04 7.67
N VAL A 41 13.43 25.72 6.47
CA VAL A 41 12.00 25.66 6.15
C VAL A 41 11.65 24.26 5.63
N TRP A 42 10.63 23.64 6.20
CA TRP A 42 10.15 22.30 5.83
C TRP A 42 8.73 22.39 5.31
N ALA A 43 8.36 21.46 4.42
CA ALA A 43 6.99 21.28 3.97
C ALA A 43 6.65 19.77 3.97
N PHE A 44 5.41 19.44 4.31
CA PHE A 44 4.97 18.06 4.44
C PHE A 44 3.47 17.90 4.16
N GLY A 45 3.01 16.65 4.14
CA GLY A 45 1.62 16.34 3.84
C GLY A 45 1.23 16.70 2.42
N ASP A 46 0.00 17.13 2.22
CA ASP A 46 -0.56 17.43 0.91
C ASP A 46 0.19 18.57 0.18
N ALA A 47 0.84 19.47 0.91
CA ALA A 47 1.59 20.58 0.32
C ALA A 47 2.71 20.14 -0.64
N THR A 48 3.24 18.93 -0.48
CA THR A 48 4.30 18.36 -1.34
C THR A 48 3.78 17.62 -2.57
N GLY A 49 2.47 17.46 -2.73
CA GLY A 49 1.84 16.79 -3.87
C GLY A 49 2.01 15.28 -3.96
N ARG A 50 2.77 14.67 -3.06
CA ARG A 50 3.00 13.22 -3.03
C ARG A 50 2.02 12.55 -2.09
N TYR A 51 1.30 11.51 -2.57
CA TYR A 51 0.41 10.71 -1.73
C TYR A 51 -0.50 11.57 -0.83
N LEU A 52 -1.58 12.12 -1.40
CA LEU A 52 -2.49 13.03 -0.72
C LEU A 52 -3.37 12.31 0.33
N PHE A 53 -2.72 11.66 1.30
CA PHE A 53 -3.36 10.87 2.35
C PHE A 53 -3.07 11.45 3.75
N LYS A 54 -4.09 11.44 4.60
CA LYS A 54 -3.96 11.94 5.98
C LYS A 54 -2.89 11.20 6.78
N HIS A 55 -2.82 9.86 6.67
CA HIS A 55 -1.83 9.05 7.37
C HIS A 55 -0.40 9.34 6.89
N LYS A 56 -0.19 9.62 5.59
CA LYS A 56 1.11 10.09 5.07
C LYS A 56 1.49 11.43 5.69
N GLY A 57 0.55 12.39 5.76
CA GLY A 57 0.80 13.68 6.42
C GLY A 57 1.15 13.54 7.90
N ASN A 58 0.53 12.59 8.62
CA ASN A 58 0.89 12.28 10.00
C ASN A 58 2.30 11.70 10.11
N TYR A 59 2.67 10.77 9.22
CA TYR A 59 4.03 10.24 9.15
C TYR A 59 5.07 11.34 8.85
N ASP A 60 4.82 12.15 7.85
CA ASP A 60 5.69 13.26 7.47
C ASP A 60 5.93 14.24 8.63
N SER A 61 4.89 14.53 9.43
CA SER A 61 5.01 15.42 10.57
C SER A 61 6.03 14.91 11.60
N GLN A 62 6.15 13.59 11.76
CA GLN A 62 7.16 12.97 12.63
C GLN A 62 8.57 13.11 12.03
N VAL A 63 8.70 12.92 10.70
CA VAL A 63 9.97 13.13 9.99
C VAL A 63 10.42 14.57 10.14
N VAL A 64 9.52 15.54 9.88
CA VAL A 64 9.82 16.97 10.03
C VAL A 64 10.16 17.33 11.48
N PHE A 65 9.43 16.83 12.46
CA PHE A 65 9.76 17.07 13.87
C PHE A 65 11.16 16.58 14.23
N ASN A 66 11.53 15.39 13.79
CA ASN A 66 12.87 14.85 14.00
C ASN A 66 13.96 15.72 13.35
N ASN A 67 13.72 16.19 12.13
CA ASN A 67 14.73 16.94 11.36
C ASN A 67 14.78 18.42 11.76
N ALA A 68 13.64 19.08 11.89
CA ALA A 68 13.54 20.52 12.15
C ALA A 68 13.77 20.87 13.62
N VAL A 69 13.27 20.05 14.56
CA VAL A 69 13.27 20.34 16.00
C VAL A 69 14.41 19.61 16.72
N LEU A 70 14.59 18.32 16.43
CA LEU A 70 15.59 17.49 17.10
C LEU A 70 16.95 17.46 16.37
N GLY A 71 17.06 18.08 15.18
CA GLY A 71 18.29 18.13 14.38
C GLY A 71 18.76 16.75 13.86
N ARG A 72 17.89 15.76 13.83
CA ARG A 72 18.19 14.41 13.33
C ARG A 72 18.03 14.42 11.80
N LYS A 73 18.97 13.84 11.09
CA LYS A 73 18.88 13.68 9.62
C LYS A 73 18.21 12.34 9.28
N ILE A 74 16.90 12.27 9.44
CA ILE A 74 16.09 11.06 9.16
C ILE A 74 15.38 11.28 7.84
N PRO A 75 15.70 10.51 6.78
CA PRO A 75 14.96 10.58 5.52
C PRO A 75 13.56 9.99 5.68
N TYR A 76 12.60 10.47 4.86
CA TYR A 76 11.32 9.79 4.77
C TYR A 76 11.47 8.45 4.07
N ASP A 77 10.58 7.52 4.42
CA ASP A 77 10.48 6.21 3.79
C ASP A 77 9.06 6.00 3.24
N TYR A 78 8.94 5.98 1.91
CA TYR A 78 7.69 5.78 1.21
C TYR A 78 7.65 4.47 0.41
N HIS A 79 8.47 3.47 0.78
CA HIS A 79 8.49 2.20 0.05
C HIS A 79 7.16 1.44 0.11
N ALA A 80 6.36 1.63 1.17
CA ALA A 80 5.10 0.92 1.41
C ALA A 80 3.99 1.87 1.90
N VAL A 81 3.71 2.95 1.14
CA VAL A 81 2.61 3.87 1.47
C VAL A 81 1.28 3.18 1.16
N PRO A 82 0.43 2.89 2.17
CA PRO A 82 -0.85 2.24 1.94
C PRO A 82 -1.92 3.24 1.53
N HIS A 83 -3.00 2.72 0.94
CA HIS A 83 -4.22 3.50 0.76
C HIS A 83 -5.45 2.61 0.87
N ALA A 84 -6.57 3.22 1.25
CA ALA A 84 -7.87 2.58 1.27
C ALA A 84 -8.94 3.48 0.65
N VAL A 85 -9.93 2.85 0.04
CA VAL A 85 -11.16 3.49 -0.46
C VAL A 85 -12.31 2.92 0.36
N PHE A 86 -12.99 3.77 1.10
CA PHE A 86 -14.06 3.40 2.04
C PHE A 86 -15.42 3.30 1.34
N THR A 87 -15.44 2.53 0.27
CA THR A 87 -16.66 2.10 -0.42
C THR A 87 -17.25 0.88 0.30
N ASP A 88 -18.39 0.40 -0.17
CA ASP A 88 -18.95 -0.92 0.21
C ASP A 88 -18.96 -1.79 -1.05
N PRO A 89 -18.05 -2.77 -1.15
CA PRO A 89 -16.97 -3.16 -0.22
C PRO A 89 -15.81 -2.15 -0.16
N GLU A 90 -15.04 -2.18 0.95
CA GLU A 90 -13.78 -1.47 1.06
C GLU A 90 -12.72 -2.01 0.08
N ILE A 91 -11.84 -1.13 -0.38
CA ILE A 91 -10.64 -1.53 -1.15
C ILE A 91 -9.41 -1.01 -0.40
N ALA A 92 -8.42 -1.86 -0.19
CA ALA A 92 -7.15 -1.45 0.40
C ALA A 92 -5.96 -1.98 -0.43
N SER A 93 -4.90 -1.19 -0.52
CA SER A 93 -3.71 -1.56 -1.29
C SER A 93 -2.44 -1.00 -0.65
N VAL A 94 -1.34 -1.74 -0.80
CA VAL A 94 0.01 -1.31 -0.44
C VAL A 94 1.02 -1.92 -1.40
N GLY A 95 2.12 -1.21 -1.68
CA GLY A 95 3.22 -1.69 -2.51
C GLY A 95 2.90 -1.76 -4.01
N LEU A 96 3.55 -2.69 -4.70
CA LEU A 96 3.51 -2.81 -6.16
C LEU A 96 2.26 -3.54 -6.65
N LYS A 97 1.75 -3.14 -7.79
CA LYS A 97 0.83 -3.94 -8.60
C LYS A 97 1.59 -5.09 -9.28
N GLU A 98 0.87 -6.13 -9.69
CA GLU A 98 1.44 -7.27 -10.41
C GLU A 98 2.29 -6.84 -11.62
N SER A 99 1.74 -5.97 -12.46
CA SER A 99 2.45 -5.49 -13.65
C SER A 99 3.74 -4.72 -13.31
N GLU A 100 3.75 -3.97 -12.23
CA GLU A 100 4.92 -3.24 -11.76
C GLU A 100 5.98 -4.18 -11.18
N ALA A 101 5.56 -5.22 -10.44
CA ALA A 101 6.45 -6.23 -9.91
C ALA A 101 7.13 -7.03 -11.04
N VAL A 102 6.34 -7.47 -12.03
CA VAL A 102 6.86 -8.17 -13.21
C VAL A 102 7.81 -7.29 -14.02
N GLN A 103 7.48 -6.03 -14.22
CA GLN A 103 8.35 -5.09 -14.93
C GLN A 103 9.69 -4.89 -14.23
N ARG A 104 9.71 -4.90 -12.88
CA ARG A 104 10.94 -4.67 -12.10
C ARG A 104 11.82 -5.91 -11.94
N LEU A 105 11.22 -7.09 -11.80
CA LEU A 105 11.94 -8.30 -11.39
C LEU A 105 11.93 -9.42 -12.44
N GLY A 106 11.01 -9.38 -13.38
CA GLY A 106 10.72 -10.50 -14.28
C GLY A 106 9.61 -11.41 -13.74
N SER A 107 8.91 -12.09 -14.64
CA SER A 107 7.76 -12.95 -14.30
C SER A 107 8.13 -14.18 -13.47
N ASP A 108 9.34 -14.69 -13.65
CA ASP A 108 9.90 -15.84 -12.95
C ASP A 108 10.25 -15.56 -11.47
N LYS A 109 10.40 -14.27 -11.13
CA LYS A 109 10.71 -13.79 -9.78
C LYS A 109 9.49 -13.36 -8.97
N VAL A 110 8.29 -13.49 -9.52
CA VAL A 110 7.05 -13.04 -8.89
C VAL A 110 6.15 -14.22 -8.59
N LEU A 111 5.77 -14.36 -7.32
CA LEU A 111 4.74 -15.28 -6.86
C LEU A 111 3.48 -14.49 -6.51
N ILE A 112 2.33 -15.08 -6.79
CA ILE A 112 1.02 -14.53 -6.46
C ILE A 112 0.33 -15.45 -5.45
N GLY A 113 -0.17 -14.88 -4.36
CA GLY A 113 -1.12 -15.53 -3.48
C GLY A 113 -2.50 -14.90 -3.66
N PHE A 114 -3.52 -15.74 -3.69
CA PHE A 114 -4.90 -15.30 -3.90
C PHE A 114 -5.84 -16.15 -3.06
N GLU A 115 -6.69 -15.48 -2.28
CA GLU A 115 -7.70 -16.17 -1.48
C GLU A 115 -9.01 -15.38 -1.50
N ARG A 116 -10.13 -16.08 -1.63
CA ARG A 116 -11.45 -15.47 -1.58
C ARG A 116 -11.99 -15.51 -0.15
N TYR A 117 -12.76 -14.49 0.22
CA TYR A 117 -13.39 -14.45 1.52
C TYR A 117 -14.36 -15.64 1.75
N GLU A 118 -15.14 -15.99 0.72
CA GLU A 118 -16.09 -17.09 0.78
C GLU A 118 -15.46 -18.47 1.01
N ASP A 119 -14.16 -18.61 0.79
CA ASP A 119 -13.44 -19.87 1.01
C ASP A 119 -12.93 -19.99 2.47
N THR A 120 -13.27 -19.04 3.33
CA THR A 120 -12.99 -19.06 4.76
C THR A 120 -14.25 -19.18 5.60
N ALA A 121 -14.16 -19.82 6.77
CA ALA A 121 -15.30 -20.01 7.66
C ALA A 121 -15.98 -18.69 8.06
N LYS A 122 -15.20 -17.62 8.30
CA LYS A 122 -15.75 -16.31 8.65
C LYS A 122 -16.43 -15.64 7.47
N GLY A 123 -15.83 -15.71 6.28
CA GLY A 123 -16.41 -15.15 5.05
C GLY A 123 -17.71 -15.87 4.67
N GLU A 124 -17.75 -17.20 4.79
CA GLU A 124 -18.96 -17.99 4.58
C GLU A 124 -20.07 -17.61 5.58
N ALA A 125 -19.74 -17.52 6.87
CA ALA A 125 -20.68 -17.11 7.90
C ALA A 125 -21.24 -15.67 7.71
N MET A 126 -20.46 -14.79 7.05
CA MET A 126 -20.90 -13.45 6.69
C MET A 126 -21.69 -13.41 5.37
N ALA A 127 -21.82 -14.55 4.67
CA ALA A 127 -22.44 -14.66 3.35
C ALA A 127 -21.89 -13.69 2.29
N VAL A 128 -20.60 -13.33 2.41
CA VAL A 128 -19.93 -12.46 1.45
C VAL A 128 -19.40 -13.25 0.26
N LYS A 129 -19.47 -12.67 -0.93
CA LYS A 129 -19.02 -13.32 -2.18
C LYS A 129 -18.27 -12.34 -3.06
N ARG A 130 -17.32 -12.88 -3.86
CA ARG A 130 -16.53 -12.12 -4.85
C ARG A 130 -15.55 -11.14 -4.24
N TYR A 131 -15.21 -11.28 -2.96
CA TYR A 131 -14.19 -10.50 -2.29
C TYR A 131 -12.92 -11.34 -2.13
N PHE A 132 -11.77 -10.69 -2.16
CA PHE A 132 -10.51 -11.42 -2.15
C PHE A 132 -9.36 -10.62 -1.54
N VAL A 133 -8.33 -11.36 -1.17
CA VAL A 133 -6.99 -10.88 -0.87
C VAL A 133 -6.06 -11.39 -1.97
N LYS A 134 -5.30 -10.49 -2.58
CA LYS A 134 -4.22 -10.79 -3.52
C LYS A 134 -2.92 -10.25 -2.98
N VAL A 135 -1.90 -11.10 -2.91
CA VAL A 135 -0.55 -10.72 -2.46
C VAL A 135 0.48 -11.03 -3.54
N ILE A 136 1.51 -10.21 -3.59
CA ILE A 136 2.60 -10.26 -4.56
C ILE A 136 3.90 -10.40 -3.79
N VAL A 137 4.66 -11.45 -4.04
CA VAL A 137 5.84 -11.83 -3.26
C VAL A 137 7.00 -12.16 -4.20
N GLU A 138 8.22 -11.78 -3.81
CA GLU A 138 9.44 -12.18 -4.51
C GLU A 138 9.78 -13.64 -4.22
N SER A 139 10.05 -14.42 -5.27
CA SER A 139 10.21 -15.87 -5.14
C SER A 139 11.39 -16.31 -4.27
N ASP A 140 12.53 -15.64 -4.41
CA ASP A 140 13.78 -16.07 -3.76
C ASP A 140 13.83 -15.70 -2.28
N SER A 141 13.42 -14.49 -1.95
CA SER A 141 13.51 -13.91 -0.60
C SER A 141 12.24 -14.06 0.23
N PHE A 142 11.10 -14.30 -0.39
CA PHE A 142 9.76 -14.18 0.17
C PHE A 142 9.45 -12.75 0.64
N ARG A 143 10.12 -11.75 0.09
CA ARG A 143 9.84 -10.34 0.37
C ARG A 143 8.47 -9.96 -0.19
N ILE A 144 7.69 -9.26 0.62
CA ILE A 144 6.37 -8.75 0.22
C ILE A 144 6.58 -7.57 -0.73
N LEU A 145 6.10 -7.69 -1.95
CA LEU A 145 6.17 -6.64 -2.96
C LEU A 145 4.93 -5.78 -2.97
N GLY A 146 3.77 -6.38 -2.71
CA GLY A 146 2.50 -5.67 -2.67
C GLY A 146 1.34 -6.52 -2.20
N ALA A 147 0.25 -5.87 -1.83
CA ALA A 147 -1.01 -6.52 -1.44
C ALA A 147 -2.21 -5.65 -1.80
N HIS A 148 -3.28 -6.32 -2.22
CA HIS A 148 -4.53 -5.69 -2.64
C HIS A 148 -5.70 -6.49 -2.09
N ILE A 149 -6.61 -5.82 -1.41
CA ILE A 149 -7.76 -6.42 -0.74
C ILE A 149 -9.01 -5.70 -1.18
N ILE A 150 -10.03 -6.44 -1.54
CA ILE A 150 -11.39 -5.93 -1.71
C ILE A 150 -12.33 -6.76 -0.84
N GLY A 151 -13.08 -6.11 0.05
CA GLY A 151 -14.01 -6.78 0.95
C GLY A 151 -14.18 -6.06 2.28
N PRO A 152 -15.04 -6.59 3.16
CA PRO A 152 -15.23 -6.05 4.51
C PRO A 152 -13.90 -5.96 5.27
N GLN A 153 -13.70 -4.84 5.95
CA GLN A 153 -12.51 -4.58 6.79
C GLN A 153 -11.17 -4.62 6.03
N ALA A 154 -11.17 -4.39 4.71
CA ALA A 154 -9.94 -4.41 3.92
C ALA A 154 -8.88 -3.45 4.47
N SER A 155 -9.28 -2.26 4.94
CA SER A 155 -8.40 -1.25 5.54
C SER A 155 -7.76 -1.70 6.86
N ILE A 156 -8.40 -2.62 7.59
CA ILE A 156 -7.88 -3.22 8.82
C ILE A 156 -6.96 -4.39 8.50
N LEU A 157 -7.42 -5.31 7.63
CA LEU A 157 -6.69 -6.54 7.28
C LEU A 157 -5.34 -6.27 6.62
N ILE A 158 -5.24 -5.21 5.82
CA ILE A 158 -3.98 -4.87 5.15
C ILE A 158 -2.88 -4.42 6.13
N GLN A 159 -3.24 -4.02 7.37
CA GLN A 159 -2.28 -3.46 8.33
C GLN A 159 -1.24 -4.48 8.80
N GLU A 160 -1.58 -5.75 8.94
CA GLU A 160 -0.59 -6.79 9.30
C GLU A 160 0.47 -6.96 8.20
N ILE A 161 0.07 -6.84 6.92
CA ILE A 161 0.98 -6.89 5.78
C ILE A 161 1.91 -5.67 5.78
N ILE A 162 1.36 -4.47 5.98
CA ILE A 162 2.13 -3.23 6.06
C ILE A 162 3.20 -3.34 7.15
N ASN A 163 2.84 -3.84 8.34
CA ASN A 163 3.78 -3.97 9.45
C ASN A 163 4.98 -4.85 9.07
N LEU A 164 4.77 -5.94 8.34
CA LEU A 164 5.85 -6.79 7.85
C LEU A 164 6.69 -6.12 6.75
N MET A 165 6.09 -5.31 5.89
CA MET A 165 6.85 -4.55 4.89
C MET A 165 7.82 -3.54 5.53
N TYR A 166 7.61 -3.14 6.78
CA TYR A 166 8.53 -2.28 7.54
C TYR A 166 9.51 -3.05 8.46
N THR A 167 9.54 -4.38 8.40
CA THR A 167 10.60 -5.18 9.04
C THR A 167 11.87 -5.20 8.18
N PRO A 168 13.06 -5.47 8.76
CA PRO A 168 14.31 -5.47 8.01
C PRO A 168 14.35 -6.40 6.79
N ASP A 169 13.72 -7.57 6.89
CA ASP A 169 13.66 -8.57 5.82
C ASP A 169 12.41 -8.46 4.94
N GLN A 170 11.41 -7.69 5.36
CA GLN A 170 10.13 -7.49 4.67
C GLN A 170 9.43 -8.80 4.28
N SER A 171 9.68 -9.88 5.04
CA SER A 171 9.35 -11.24 4.66
C SER A 171 7.88 -11.59 4.93
N ALA A 172 7.28 -12.35 4.02
CA ALA A 172 5.96 -12.97 4.19
C ALA A 172 5.94 -14.15 5.17
N ARG A 173 7.09 -14.69 5.53
CA ARG A 173 7.22 -15.92 6.34
C ARG A 173 6.48 -15.87 7.69
N PRO A 174 6.47 -14.74 8.44
CA PRO A 174 5.69 -14.66 9.66
C PRO A 174 4.19 -14.89 9.44
N LEU A 175 3.59 -14.35 8.37
CA LEU A 175 2.17 -14.58 8.05
C LEU A 175 1.89 -16.04 7.67
N MET A 176 2.85 -16.71 7.00
CA MET A 176 2.71 -18.12 6.62
C MET A 176 2.78 -19.06 7.82
N ASN A 177 3.54 -18.69 8.87
CA ASN A 177 3.89 -19.59 9.98
C ASN A 177 3.16 -19.24 11.29
N ALA A 178 2.63 -18.03 11.45
CA ALA A 178 1.95 -17.63 12.68
C ALA A 178 0.57 -18.28 12.81
N MET A 179 0.15 -18.55 14.05
CA MET A 179 -1.22 -18.95 14.33
C MET A 179 -2.15 -17.76 14.12
N HIS A 180 -3.23 -17.98 13.36
CA HIS A 180 -4.32 -17.02 13.21
C HIS A 180 -5.54 -17.49 13.99
N ILE A 181 -6.31 -16.51 14.49
CA ILE A 181 -7.56 -16.79 15.22
C ILE A 181 -8.59 -17.36 14.25
N HIS A 182 -9.26 -18.43 14.66
CA HIS A 182 -10.36 -19.05 13.93
C HIS A 182 -11.67 -18.98 14.73
N PRO A 183 -12.82 -18.59 14.10
CA PRO A 183 -12.94 -18.05 12.74
C PRO A 183 -12.78 -16.52 12.73
N ALA A 184 -11.87 -16.03 11.90
CA ALA A 184 -11.61 -14.59 11.75
C ALA A 184 -11.29 -14.21 10.30
N LEU A 185 -11.48 -12.94 9.91
CA LEU A 185 -11.16 -12.50 8.55
C LEU A 185 -9.66 -12.45 8.27
N SER A 186 -8.80 -12.37 9.29
CA SER A 186 -7.35 -12.46 9.12
C SER A 186 -6.89 -13.78 8.48
N GLU A 187 -7.70 -14.86 8.57
CA GLU A 187 -7.42 -16.11 7.88
C GLU A 187 -7.40 -15.97 6.35
N VAL A 188 -8.15 -15.01 5.78
CA VAL A 188 -8.12 -14.75 4.34
C VAL A 188 -6.72 -14.26 3.93
N VAL A 189 -6.11 -13.40 4.74
CA VAL A 189 -4.74 -12.90 4.52
C VAL A 189 -3.73 -14.04 4.66
N GLN A 190 -3.81 -14.79 5.76
CA GLN A 190 -2.92 -15.94 6.00
C GLN A 190 -2.95 -16.94 4.83
N ARG A 191 -4.16 -17.32 4.38
CA ARG A 191 -4.33 -18.29 3.30
C ARG A 191 -3.80 -17.77 1.97
N ALA A 192 -3.97 -16.48 1.67
CA ALA A 192 -3.38 -15.87 0.50
C ALA A 192 -1.84 -16.03 0.50
N PHE A 193 -1.18 -15.82 1.64
CA PHE A 193 0.26 -16.08 1.77
C PHE A 193 0.62 -17.58 1.80
N GLY A 194 -0.29 -18.44 2.24
CA GLY A 194 -0.11 -19.89 2.23
C GLY A 194 -0.28 -20.53 0.84
N SER A 195 -0.88 -19.82 -0.11
CA SER A 195 -1.23 -20.33 -1.46
C SER A 195 -0.39 -19.70 -2.58
N LEU A 196 0.86 -19.34 -2.31
CA LEU A 196 1.75 -18.72 -3.29
C LEU A 196 2.04 -19.66 -4.47
N ILE A 197 1.76 -19.19 -5.69
CA ILE A 197 1.97 -19.90 -6.94
C ILE A 197 2.68 -19.00 -7.95
N THR A 198 3.22 -19.58 -9.04
CA THR A 198 3.82 -18.80 -10.11
C THR A 198 2.78 -17.96 -10.84
N LEU A 199 3.24 -16.91 -11.48
CA LEU A 199 2.36 -16.03 -12.26
C LEU A 199 1.60 -16.78 -13.36
N GLU A 200 2.24 -17.74 -14.02
CA GLU A 200 1.63 -18.57 -15.03
C GLU A 200 0.48 -19.43 -14.48
N GLN A 201 0.73 -20.10 -13.34
CA GLN A 201 -0.30 -20.88 -12.64
C GLN A 201 -1.47 -20.01 -12.19
N TYR A 202 -1.19 -18.83 -11.66
CA TYR A 202 -2.22 -17.88 -11.24
C TYR A 202 -3.10 -17.43 -12.42
N HIS A 203 -2.52 -17.04 -13.55
CA HIS A 203 -3.27 -16.65 -14.72
C HIS A 203 -4.07 -17.82 -15.34
N HIS A 204 -3.53 -19.04 -15.25
CA HIS A 204 -4.27 -20.23 -15.66
C HIS A 204 -5.51 -20.45 -14.78
N GLN A 205 -5.36 -20.38 -13.46
CA GLN A 205 -6.50 -20.51 -12.53
C GLN A 205 -7.56 -19.42 -12.74
N LEU A 206 -7.15 -18.17 -12.95
CA LEU A 206 -8.09 -17.09 -13.23
C LEU A 206 -8.93 -17.33 -14.48
N ARG A 207 -8.32 -17.80 -15.57
CA ARG A 207 -9.06 -18.12 -16.80
C ARG A 207 -10.13 -19.18 -16.57
N HIS A 208 -9.85 -20.20 -15.74
CA HIS A 208 -10.83 -21.22 -15.37
C HIS A 208 -11.98 -20.66 -14.51
N LEU A 209 -11.67 -19.80 -13.56
CA LEU A 209 -12.68 -19.17 -12.71
C LEU A 209 -13.61 -18.24 -13.51
N MET A 210 -13.06 -17.50 -14.49
CA MET A 210 -13.86 -16.59 -15.32
C MET A 210 -14.65 -17.32 -16.41
N GLY A 211 -14.12 -18.41 -16.97
CA GLY A 211 -14.78 -19.19 -18.03
C GLY A 211 -16.00 -20.01 -17.58
N HIS A 212 -16.21 -20.19 -16.27
CA HIS A 212 -17.38 -20.86 -15.71
C HIS A 212 -18.53 -19.90 -15.31
N GLN A 213 -18.38 -18.59 -15.52
CA GLN A 213 -19.43 -17.61 -15.21
C GLN A 213 -20.34 -17.29 -16.41
N ASP A 214 -20.01 -17.77 -17.61
CA ASP A 214 -20.80 -17.55 -18.85
C ASP A 214 -21.60 -18.78 -19.31
N SER A 215 -21.78 -19.78 -18.42
CA SER A 215 -22.55 -21.00 -18.74
C SER A 215 -23.78 -21.15 -17.87
#